data_9a8b96fa1bddfd3de0c1aae941987e7e
#
_entry.id   9a8b96fa1bddfd3de0c1aae941987e7e
#
_cell.length_a   1.000
_cell.length_b   1.000
_cell.length_c   1.000
_cell.angle_alpha   90.00
_cell.angle_beta   90.00
_cell.angle_gamma   90.00
#
_symmetry.space_group_name_H-M   'P 1'
#
loop_
_entity.id
_entity.type
_entity.pdbx_description
1 polymer ?
#
loop_
_entity_poly.entity_id
_entity_poly.type
_entity_poly.pdbx_seq_one_letter_code
_entity_poly.pdbx_strand_id
1 'polypeptide(L)'
;MGWFGNLIGSADSSVIQNGILGRGEITNLAMSGMTLQSGNGLVERKCTITANVFIDNTPMFVATIVQRVQEIVIPQLSSGGAVVAVRVDPADHSKVAIDFDSAVPEVTLARTTDNAHSAAYLLANGKPIKVVLVADQPLGKKNADGIEMYALQLTAYEGVDTPYQLTVGNPVPATALPLLFPGSKLHAKLGDDPNSVVVDWAAGAAT
;
A
#
# COMPACT_ATOMS: atom_id res chain seq x y z
N MET A 1 21.62 -21.27 -1.33
CA MET A 1 20.90 -22.35 -0.63
C MET A 1 20.10 -21.68 0.49
N GLY A 2 18.82 -21.49 0.26
CA GLY A 2 17.93 -20.80 1.20
C GLY A 2 17.70 -21.67 2.44
N TRP A 3 18.04 -21.16 3.59
CA TRP A 3 17.93 -21.84 4.89
C TRP A 3 16.53 -21.82 5.48
N PHE A 4 15.57 -21.16 4.83
CA PHE A 4 14.21 -20.96 5.32
C PHE A 4 13.16 -21.92 4.74
N GLY A 5 13.53 -22.84 3.85
CA GLY A 5 12.59 -23.74 3.16
C GLY A 5 11.77 -24.71 4.02
N ASN A 6 11.91 -24.69 5.35
CA ASN A 6 11.20 -25.61 6.26
C ASN A 6 10.32 -24.88 7.31
N LEU A 7 10.09 -23.55 7.17
CA LEU A 7 9.36 -22.74 8.15
C LEU A 7 7.90 -22.50 7.77
N ILE A 8 7.43 -23.04 6.66
CA ILE A 8 6.07 -22.81 6.15
C ILE A 8 5.11 -23.88 6.71
N GLY A 9 4.79 -23.75 7.97
CA GLY A 9 3.70 -24.53 8.57
C GLY A 9 2.35 -23.98 8.14
N SER A 10 1.64 -24.66 7.23
CA SER A 10 0.26 -24.45 6.79
C SER A 10 -0.07 -23.36 5.75
N ALA A 11 0.89 -22.62 5.21
CA ALA A 11 0.67 -22.00 3.91
C ALA A 11 0.60 -23.11 2.86
N ASP A 12 -0.31 -23.01 1.90
CA ASP A 12 -0.35 -23.96 0.79
C ASP A 12 0.99 -23.87 0.07
N SER A 13 1.81 -24.95 0.17
CA SER A 13 3.16 -24.97 -0.37
C SER A 13 3.15 -24.77 -1.89
N SER A 14 2.05 -25.10 -2.55
CA SER A 14 1.86 -24.87 -3.99
C SER A 14 1.74 -23.39 -4.31
N VAL A 15 1.06 -22.61 -3.46
CA VAL A 15 0.92 -21.15 -3.61
C VAL A 15 2.27 -20.46 -3.40
N ILE A 16 3.05 -20.89 -2.41
CA ILE A 16 4.40 -20.33 -2.20
C ILE A 16 5.33 -20.60 -3.38
N GLN A 17 5.25 -21.79 -3.98
CA GLN A 17 6.15 -22.17 -5.07
C GLN A 17 5.75 -21.60 -6.42
N ASN A 18 4.45 -21.54 -6.71
CA ASN A 18 3.92 -21.27 -8.05
C ASN A 18 3.07 -19.98 -8.12
N GLY A 19 2.76 -19.37 -6.98
CA GLY A 19 1.92 -18.16 -6.92
C GLY A 19 2.61 -16.93 -7.53
N ILE A 20 1.79 -16.02 -8.03
CA ILE A 20 2.23 -14.71 -8.51
C ILE A 20 2.76 -13.91 -7.31
N LEU A 21 3.95 -13.34 -7.44
CA LEU A 21 4.51 -12.45 -6.42
C LEU A 21 3.74 -11.13 -6.42
N GLY A 22 3.33 -10.71 -5.22
CA GLY A 22 2.59 -9.48 -5.00
C GLY A 22 3.02 -8.78 -3.71
N ARG A 23 2.38 -7.66 -3.45
CA ARG A 23 2.55 -6.81 -2.28
C ARG A 23 1.32 -6.95 -1.37
N GLY A 24 1.51 -7.24 -0.09
CA GLY A 24 0.48 -7.27 0.93
C GLY A 24 0.66 -6.12 1.92
N GLU A 25 -0.37 -5.32 2.16
CA GLU A 25 -0.40 -4.30 3.21
C GLU A 25 -1.30 -4.81 4.32
N ILE A 26 -0.70 -5.15 5.47
CA ILE A 26 -1.42 -5.77 6.59
C ILE A 26 -2.33 -4.73 7.26
N THR A 27 -3.62 -5.05 7.33
CA THR A 27 -4.62 -4.20 7.99
C THR A 27 -5.01 -4.74 9.36
N ASN A 28 -4.92 -6.05 9.57
CA ASN A 28 -5.22 -6.67 10.85
C ASN A 28 -4.44 -7.97 11.03
N LEU A 29 -4.06 -8.27 12.27
CA LEU A 29 -3.45 -9.53 12.67
C LEU A 29 -4.09 -10.03 13.96
N ALA A 30 -4.64 -11.24 13.92
CA ALA A 30 -5.17 -11.95 15.09
C ALA A 30 -4.38 -13.23 15.33
N MET A 31 -3.96 -13.46 16.58
CA MET A 31 -3.24 -14.67 16.98
C MET A 31 -4.23 -15.72 17.51
N SER A 32 -4.07 -16.99 17.11
CA SER A 32 -4.74 -18.10 17.79
C SER A 32 -3.92 -18.54 19.01
N GLY A 33 -4.60 -19.09 20.02
CA GLY A 33 -3.95 -19.55 21.24
C GLY A 33 -3.01 -20.76 21.08
N MET A 34 -2.87 -21.33 19.88
CA MET A 34 -2.04 -22.51 19.64
C MET A 34 -0.61 -22.10 19.30
N THR A 35 0.32 -22.50 20.14
CA THR A 35 1.76 -22.31 19.97
C THR A 35 2.38 -23.65 19.56
N LEU A 36 3.31 -23.62 18.62
CA LEU A 36 4.14 -24.78 18.29
C LEU A 36 5.60 -24.39 18.44
N GLN A 37 6.35 -25.23 19.14
CA GLN A 37 7.80 -25.09 19.23
C GLN A 37 8.43 -25.95 18.13
N SER A 38 9.13 -25.34 17.22
CA SER A 38 9.90 -26.03 16.18
C SER A 38 11.14 -26.69 16.81
N GLY A 39 11.65 -27.77 16.20
CA GLY A 39 12.82 -28.50 16.71
C GLY A 39 14.12 -27.67 16.78
N ASN A 40 14.13 -26.47 16.22
CA ASN A 40 15.24 -25.49 16.32
C ASN A 40 15.05 -24.47 17.48
N GLY A 41 14.05 -24.67 18.34
CA GLY A 41 13.76 -23.79 19.48
C GLY A 41 12.95 -22.52 19.14
N LEU A 42 12.61 -22.30 17.88
CA LEU A 42 11.78 -21.17 17.47
C LEU A 42 10.30 -21.44 17.79
N VAL A 43 9.66 -20.42 18.32
CA VAL A 43 8.21 -20.49 18.64
C VAL A 43 7.44 -19.88 17.48
N GLU A 44 6.47 -20.66 16.98
CA GLU A 44 5.55 -20.21 15.92
C GLU A 44 4.14 -20.14 16.47
N ARG A 45 3.40 -19.14 16.02
CA ARG A 45 1.97 -18.98 16.30
C ARG A 45 1.15 -19.04 15.03
N LYS A 46 0.00 -19.67 15.08
CA LYS A 46 -1.00 -19.59 14.02
C LYS A 46 -1.64 -18.21 14.07
N CYS A 47 -1.48 -17.45 12.98
CA CYS A 47 -2.05 -16.11 12.84
C CYS A 47 -3.12 -16.11 11.74
N THR A 48 -4.15 -15.30 11.94
CA THR A 48 -5.10 -14.90 10.92
C THR A 48 -4.80 -13.45 10.59
N ILE A 49 -4.38 -13.20 9.35
CA ILE A 49 -3.87 -11.92 8.87
C ILE A 49 -4.80 -11.42 7.78
N THR A 50 -5.30 -10.20 7.91
CA THR A 50 -6.04 -9.52 6.84
C THR A 50 -5.11 -8.52 6.18
N ALA A 51 -5.06 -8.55 4.85
CA ALA A 51 -4.21 -7.65 4.08
C ALA A 51 -4.91 -7.15 2.80
N ASN A 52 -4.61 -5.92 2.42
CA ASN A 52 -4.84 -5.43 1.08
C ASN A 52 -3.76 -6.00 0.17
N VAL A 53 -4.15 -6.71 -0.87
CA VAL A 53 -3.23 -7.41 -1.78
C VAL A 53 -3.22 -6.70 -3.13
N PHE A 54 -2.01 -6.47 -3.63
CA PHE A 54 -1.72 -5.84 -4.90
C PHE A 54 -0.85 -6.78 -5.74
N ILE A 55 -1.28 -7.07 -6.94
CA ILE A 55 -0.50 -7.72 -8.01
C ILE A 55 -0.60 -6.86 -9.27
N ASP A 56 0.41 -6.94 -10.11
CA ASP A 56 0.52 -6.08 -11.30
C ASP A 56 -0.76 -6.10 -12.15
N ASN A 57 -1.22 -4.89 -12.50
CA ASN A 57 -2.36 -4.65 -13.39
C ASN A 57 -3.68 -5.30 -12.95
N THR A 58 -3.79 -5.63 -11.65
CA THR A 58 -5.00 -6.22 -11.07
C THR A 58 -5.61 -5.26 -10.05
N PRO A 59 -6.94 -5.11 -9.99
CA PRO A 59 -7.58 -4.36 -8.92
C PRO A 59 -7.19 -4.92 -7.54
N MET A 60 -6.93 -4.02 -6.58
CA MET A 60 -6.66 -4.40 -5.20
C MET A 60 -7.81 -5.24 -4.65
N PHE A 61 -7.48 -6.28 -3.90
CA PHE A 61 -8.45 -7.10 -3.18
C PHE A 61 -8.00 -7.37 -1.75
N VAL A 62 -8.97 -7.66 -0.88
CA VAL A 62 -8.71 -8.00 0.52
C VAL A 62 -8.58 -9.52 0.64
N ALA A 63 -7.50 -9.98 1.25
CA ALA A 63 -7.29 -11.40 1.52
C ALA A 63 -7.22 -11.67 3.03
N THR A 64 -7.73 -12.84 3.43
CA THR A 64 -7.54 -13.39 4.78
C THR A 64 -6.58 -14.56 4.68
N ILE A 65 -5.42 -14.41 5.29
CA ILE A 65 -4.30 -15.36 5.25
C ILE A 65 -4.22 -16.07 6.59
N VAL A 66 -4.28 -17.38 6.59
CA VAL A 66 -4.10 -18.20 7.80
C VAL A 66 -2.75 -18.89 7.69
N GLN A 67 -1.77 -18.41 8.45
CA GLN A 67 -0.40 -18.88 8.34
C GLN A 67 0.28 -18.94 9.71
N ARG A 68 1.30 -19.81 9.86
CA ARG A 68 2.19 -19.78 11.00
C ARG A 68 3.25 -18.71 10.83
N VAL A 69 3.45 -17.94 11.88
CA VAL A 69 4.41 -16.84 11.91
C VAL A 69 5.29 -17.01 13.13
N GLN A 70 6.58 -16.82 12.97
CA GLN A 70 7.52 -16.82 14.09
C GLN A 70 7.14 -15.70 15.06
N GLU A 71 7.13 -16.00 16.35
CA GLU A 71 6.68 -15.07 17.40
C GLU A 71 7.49 -13.76 17.38
N ILE A 72 8.77 -13.83 17.04
CA ILE A 72 9.65 -12.66 16.95
C ILE A 72 9.26 -11.67 15.85
N VAL A 73 8.56 -12.12 14.79
CA VAL A 73 8.14 -11.29 13.66
C VAL A 73 6.78 -10.63 13.90
N ILE A 74 5.96 -11.23 14.78
CA ILE A 74 4.57 -10.77 15.01
C ILE A 74 4.46 -9.29 15.39
N PRO A 75 5.30 -8.74 16.30
CA PRO A 75 5.23 -7.31 16.62
C PRO A 75 5.40 -6.39 15.42
N GLN A 76 6.28 -6.76 14.47
CA GLN A 76 6.52 -5.98 13.25
C GLN A 76 5.30 -6.01 12.33
N LEU A 77 4.63 -7.16 12.24
CA LEU A 77 3.41 -7.31 11.42
C LEU A 77 2.19 -6.62 12.06
N SER A 78 2.18 -6.48 13.39
CA SER A 78 1.07 -5.89 14.15
C SER A 78 1.15 -4.37 14.28
N SER A 79 2.25 -3.73 13.88
CA SER A 79 2.49 -2.29 14.09
C SER A 79 1.59 -1.38 13.24
N GLY A 80 0.71 -1.93 12.41
CA GLY A 80 -0.15 -1.21 11.48
C GLY A 80 0.62 -0.74 10.23
N GLY A 81 0.05 -1.02 9.06
CA GLY A 81 0.67 -0.65 7.78
C GLY A 81 1.91 -1.46 7.40
N ALA A 82 2.18 -2.58 8.09
CA ALA A 82 3.28 -3.47 7.71
C ALA A 82 3.09 -3.98 6.28
N VAL A 83 4.16 -3.94 5.51
CA VAL A 83 4.16 -4.35 4.10
C VAL A 83 5.00 -5.60 3.94
N VAL A 84 4.43 -6.61 3.28
CA VAL A 84 5.05 -7.93 3.08
C VAL A 84 4.96 -8.39 1.63
N ALA A 85 5.87 -9.25 1.22
CA ALA A 85 5.71 -9.99 -0.02
C ALA A 85 4.64 -11.07 0.17
N VAL A 86 3.78 -11.26 -0.82
CA VAL A 86 2.77 -12.31 -0.82
C VAL A 86 2.84 -13.12 -2.11
N ARG A 87 2.39 -14.37 -2.04
CA ARG A 87 2.14 -15.21 -3.20
C ARG A 87 0.64 -15.42 -3.35
N VAL A 88 0.14 -15.24 -4.55
CA VAL A 88 -1.28 -15.36 -4.89
C VAL A 88 -1.46 -16.46 -5.92
N ASP A 89 -2.37 -17.40 -5.68
CA ASP A 89 -2.70 -18.42 -6.67
C ASP A 89 -3.34 -17.75 -7.90
N PRO A 90 -2.77 -17.92 -9.11
CA PRO A 90 -3.30 -17.27 -10.31
C PRO A 90 -4.70 -17.73 -10.70
N ALA A 91 -5.11 -18.91 -10.26
CA ALA A 91 -6.44 -19.48 -10.55
C ALA A 91 -7.47 -19.14 -9.45
N ASP A 92 -7.00 -18.79 -8.24
CA ASP A 92 -7.87 -18.55 -7.09
C ASP A 92 -7.26 -17.49 -6.15
N HIS A 93 -7.60 -16.23 -6.35
CA HIS A 93 -7.11 -15.10 -5.57
C HIS A 93 -7.49 -15.15 -4.08
N SER A 94 -8.39 -16.06 -3.66
CA SER A 94 -8.65 -16.29 -2.23
C SER A 94 -7.50 -17.03 -1.54
N LYS A 95 -6.64 -17.70 -2.30
CA LYS A 95 -5.46 -18.40 -1.81
C LYS A 95 -4.25 -17.51 -1.88
N VAL A 96 -3.91 -16.96 -0.74
CA VAL A 96 -2.75 -16.07 -0.56
C VAL A 96 -1.90 -16.57 0.59
N ALA A 97 -0.57 -16.48 0.41
CA ALA A 97 0.40 -16.79 1.45
C ALA A 97 1.43 -15.66 1.57
N ILE A 98 1.90 -15.36 2.79
CA ILE A 98 3.01 -14.44 3.00
C ILE A 98 4.31 -15.17 2.65
N ASP A 99 5.12 -14.54 1.81
CA ASP A 99 6.44 -15.02 1.42
C ASP A 99 7.51 -14.20 2.15
N PHE A 100 8.00 -14.74 3.27
CA PHE A 100 9.03 -14.09 4.09
C PHE A 100 10.43 -14.12 3.48
N ASP A 101 10.64 -14.92 2.43
CA ASP A 101 11.94 -15.08 1.78
C ASP A 101 12.12 -14.12 0.60
N SER A 102 11.04 -13.62 0.03
CA SER A 102 11.08 -12.67 -1.09
C SER A 102 11.10 -11.22 -0.60
N ALA A 103 11.82 -10.38 -1.35
CA ALA A 103 11.69 -8.93 -1.18
C ALA A 103 10.28 -8.49 -1.60
N VAL A 104 9.76 -7.47 -0.92
CA VAL A 104 8.46 -6.88 -1.29
C VAL A 104 8.58 -6.26 -2.68
N PRO A 105 7.78 -6.69 -3.65
CA PRO A 105 7.86 -6.14 -5.00
C PRO A 105 7.27 -4.73 -5.06
N GLU A 106 7.75 -3.94 -6.02
CA GLU A 106 7.03 -2.81 -6.55
C GLU A 106 5.92 -3.36 -7.46
N VAL A 107 4.73 -2.77 -7.42
CA VAL A 107 3.58 -3.22 -8.21
C VAL A 107 2.96 -2.08 -8.99
N THR A 108 2.48 -2.37 -10.19
CA THR A 108 1.71 -1.45 -11.04
C THR A 108 0.22 -1.63 -10.77
N LEU A 109 -0.43 -0.56 -10.32
CA LEU A 109 -1.87 -0.57 -10.05
C LEU A 109 -2.68 -0.71 -11.35
N ALA A 110 -3.78 -1.42 -11.29
CA ALA A 110 -4.73 -1.46 -12.38
C ALA A 110 -5.27 -0.05 -12.68
N ARG A 111 -5.55 0.22 -13.96
CA ARG A 111 -6.21 1.47 -14.34
C ARG A 111 -7.60 1.51 -13.70
N THR A 112 -7.84 2.53 -12.89
CA THR A 112 -9.19 2.80 -12.38
C THR A 112 -10.05 3.35 -13.51
N THR A 113 -11.27 2.87 -13.63
CA THR A 113 -12.28 3.49 -14.50
C THR A 113 -12.54 4.91 -14.02
N ASP A 114 -12.76 5.84 -14.96
CA ASP A 114 -13.07 7.23 -14.64
C ASP A 114 -14.31 7.30 -13.73
N ASN A 115 -14.07 7.61 -12.49
CA ASN A 115 -15.10 7.86 -11.49
C ASN A 115 -14.82 9.19 -10.79
N ALA A 116 -15.76 9.69 -10.01
CA ALA A 116 -15.66 10.97 -9.32
C ALA A 116 -14.47 11.10 -8.33
N HIS A 117 -13.77 9.99 -8.05
CA HIS A 117 -12.60 9.95 -7.18
C HIS A 117 -11.30 9.67 -7.94
N SER A 118 -11.35 9.47 -9.26
CA SER A 118 -10.14 9.28 -10.06
C SER A 118 -9.32 10.58 -10.13
N ALA A 119 -7.98 10.46 -10.14
CA ALA A 119 -7.12 11.62 -10.26
C ALA A 119 -7.41 12.45 -11.53
N ALA A 120 -7.70 11.78 -12.65
CA ALA A 120 -8.06 12.44 -13.91
C ALA A 120 -9.36 13.23 -13.79
N TYR A 121 -10.39 12.63 -13.17
CA TYR A 121 -11.66 13.32 -12.95
C TYR A 121 -11.49 14.54 -12.04
N LEU A 122 -10.76 14.39 -10.92
CA LEU A 122 -10.51 15.47 -9.97
C LEU A 122 -9.70 16.61 -10.61
N LEU A 123 -8.67 16.30 -11.40
CA LEU A 123 -7.91 17.33 -12.13
C LEU A 123 -8.80 18.14 -13.08
N ALA A 124 -9.74 17.49 -13.77
CA ALA A 124 -10.64 18.14 -14.71
C ALA A 124 -11.77 18.91 -14.03
N ASN A 125 -12.36 18.38 -12.96
CA ASN A 125 -13.65 18.85 -12.40
C ASN A 125 -13.56 19.36 -10.95
N GLY A 126 -12.48 19.03 -10.22
CA GLY A 126 -12.35 19.38 -8.81
C GLY A 126 -12.21 20.89 -8.58
N LYS A 127 -12.66 21.33 -7.39
CA LYS A 127 -12.52 22.70 -6.93
C LYS A 127 -11.03 23.05 -6.73
N PRO A 128 -10.53 24.17 -7.31
CA PRO A 128 -9.15 24.59 -7.08
C PRO A 128 -8.91 24.94 -5.61
N ILE A 129 -7.84 24.42 -5.05
CA ILE A 129 -7.36 24.73 -3.69
C ILE A 129 -5.84 24.88 -3.70
N LYS A 130 -5.28 25.44 -2.61
CA LYS A 130 -3.83 25.38 -2.36
C LYS A 130 -3.55 24.54 -1.12
N VAL A 131 -2.46 23.78 -1.19
CA VAL A 131 -2.02 22.91 -0.11
C VAL A 131 -0.55 23.16 0.21
N VAL A 132 -0.15 22.89 1.44
CA VAL A 132 1.27 22.83 1.84
C VAL A 132 1.63 21.35 2.08
N LEU A 133 2.72 20.91 1.48
CA LEU A 133 3.29 19.60 1.76
C LEU A 133 3.93 19.58 3.14
N VAL A 134 3.49 18.67 3.99
CA VAL A 134 4.03 18.46 5.35
C VAL A 134 5.07 17.34 5.34
N ALA A 135 4.72 16.23 4.68
CA ALA A 135 5.61 15.06 4.52
C ALA A 135 5.20 14.27 3.28
N ASP A 136 6.12 13.49 2.76
CA ASP A 136 5.90 12.56 1.67
C ASP A 136 6.56 11.21 1.98
N GLN A 137 5.98 10.15 1.42
CA GLN A 137 6.53 8.80 1.52
C GLN A 137 6.22 8.01 0.25
N PRO A 138 7.22 7.41 -0.41
CA PRO A 138 6.99 6.53 -1.54
C PRO A 138 6.21 5.29 -1.10
N LEU A 139 5.19 4.92 -1.86
CA LEU A 139 4.33 3.77 -1.54
C LEU A 139 4.86 2.43 -2.11
N GLY A 140 5.93 2.46 -2.93
CA GLY A 140 6.41 1.27 -3.64
C GLY A 140 5.37 0.71 -4.61
N LYS A 141 4.55 1.58 -5.14
CA LYS A 141 3.51 1.28 -6.15
C LYS A 141 3.60 2.30 -7.28
N LYS A 142 3.27 1.88 -8.50
CA LYS A 142 3.09 2.76 -9.65
C LYS A 142 1.62 2.79 -10.07
N ASN A 143 1.18 3.90 -10.62
CA ASN A 143 -0.12 3.95 -11.29
C ASN A 143 -0.07 3.18 -12.63
N ALA A 144 -1.20 3.07 -13.33
CA ALA A 144 -1.29 2.38 -14.61
C ALA A 144 -0.44 3.01 -15.74
N ASP A 145 0.04 4.23 -15.55
CA ASP A 145 0.91 4.94 -16.49
C ASP A 145 2.40 4.83 -16.10
N GLY A 146 2.73 4.00 -15.10
CA GLY A 146 4.08 3.77 -14.62
C GLY A 146 4.65 4.88 -13.74
N ILE A 147 3.81 5.83 -13.27
CA ILE A 147 4.23 6.94 -12.40
C ILE A 147 4.20 6.47 -10.95
N GLU A 148 5.27 6.74 -10.21
CA GLU A 148 5.37 6.38 -8.79
C GLU A 148 4.30 7.05 -7.94
N MET A 149 3.73 6.29 -7.01
CA MET A 149 2.72 6.74 -6.06
C MET A 149 3.38 7.10 -4.73
N TYR A 150 3.01 8.26 -4.21
CA TYR A 150 3.44 8.73 -2.89
C TYR A 150 2.24 8.93 -1.97
N ALA A 151 2.40 8.62 -0.70
CA ALA A 151 1.54 9.16 0.34
C ALA A 151 2.00 10.58 0.65
N LEU A 152 1.14 11.56 0.41
CA LEU A 152 1.41 12.97 0.68
C LEU A 152 0.59 13.40 1.89
N GLN A 153 1.26 13.84 2.95
CA GLN A 153 0.62 14.53 4.05
C GLN A 153 0.54 16.02 3.71
N LEU A 154 -0.65 16.52 3.59
CA LEU A 154 -0.94 17.88 3.12
C LEU A 154 -1.71 18.68 4.16
N THR A 155 -1.53 20.00 4.15
CA THR A 155 -2.42 20.95 4.81
C THR A 155 -3.11 21.78 3.74
N ALA A 156 -4.42 21.62 3.58
CA ALA A 156 -5.23 22.52 2.75
C ALA A 156 -5.44 23.83 3.50
N TYR A 157 -5.17 24.99 2.87
CA TYR A 157 -5.20 26.28 3.54
C TYR A 157 -5.90 27.40 2.75
N GLU A 158 -6.04 27.26 1.44
CA GLU A 158 -6.70 28.24 0.58
C GLU A 158 -7.70 27.54 -0.35
N GLY A 159 -8.84 28.14 -0.55
CA GLY A 159 -9.96 27.54 -1.30
C GLY A 159 -10.82 26.58 -0.46
N VAL A 160 -10.57 26.47 0.84
CA VAL A 160 -11.34 25.70 1.83
C VAL A 160 -11.89 26.61 2.91
N ASP A 161 -12.96 26.21 3.59
CA ASP A 161 -13.62 27.04 4.62
C ASP A 161 -12.73 27.20 5.87
N THR A 162 -12.08 26.12 6.27
CA THR A 162 -11.09 26.08 7.36
C THR A 162 -9.91 25.22 6.97
N PRO A 163 -8.67 25.61 7.31
CA PRO A 163 -7.51 24.79 7.06
C PRO A 163 -7.60 23.43 7.77
N TYR A 164 -7.22 22.34 7.07
CA TYR A 164 -7.21 21.00 7.64
C TYR A 164 -6.07 20.15 7.07
N GLN A 165 -5.70 19.12 7.79
CA GLN A 165 -4.68 18.14 7.36
C GLN A 165 -5.33 16.88 6.79
N LEU A 166 -4.68 16.30 5.78
CA LEU A 166 -5.10 15.05 5.17
C LEU A 166 -3.88 14.29 4.67
N THR A 167 -4.05 12.99 4.45
CA THR A 167 -3.05 12.16 3.78
C THR A 167 -3.69 11.51 2.56
N VAL A 168 -3.08 11.70 1.40
CA VAL A 168 -3.60 11.18 0.12
C VAL A 168 -2.53 10.46 -0.66
N GLY A 169 -2.93 9.41 -1.38
CA GLY A 169 -2.08 8.76 -2.37
C GLY A 169 -2.12 9.51 -3.71
N ASN A 170 -1.00 10.03 -4.17
CA ASN A 170 -0.92 10.75 -5.45
C ASN A 170 0.20 10.21 -6.34
N PRO A 171 0.00 10.13 -7.66
CA PRO A 171 1.09 9.90 -8.59
C PRO A 171 1.98 11.15 -8.64
N VAL A 172 3.30 10.95 -8.55
CA VAL A 172 4.28 12.05 -8.62
C VAL A 172 5.17 11.84 -9.83
N PRO A 173 5.02 12.63 -10.90
CA PRO A 173 5.89 12.53 -12.05
C PRO A 173 7.32 12.96 -11.70
N ALA A 174 8.31 12.40 -12.38
CA ALA A 174 9.72 12.69 -12.13
C ALA A 174 10.07 14.19 -12.17
N THR A 175 9.36 14.96 -13.00
CA THR A 175 9.51 16.42 -13.09
C THR A 175 9.05 17.18 -11.86
N ALA A 176 8.20 16.57 -11.02
CA ALA A 176 7.67 17.16 -9.79
C ALA A 176 8.48 16.79 -8.54
N LEU A 177 9.42 15.85 -8.62
CA LEU A 177 10.27 15.46 -7.48
C LEU A 177 10.96 16.65 -6.79
N PRO A 178 11.43 17.70 -7.50
CA PRO A 178 11.99 18.89 -6.85
C PRO A 178 11.01 19.67 -5.98
N LEU A 179 9.71 19.42 -6.08
CA LEU A 179 8.67 20.04 -5.26
C LEU A 179 8.31 19.20 -4.02
N LEU A 180 8.86 17.99 -3.90
CA LEU A 180 8.63 17.11 -2.75
C LEU A 180 9.57 17.47 -1.60
N PHE A 181 9.28 18.58 -0.93
CA PHE A 181 9.94 18.91 0.35
C PHE A 181 8.94 19.58 1.30
N PRO A 182 9.07 19.38 2.60
CA PRO A 182 8.19 19.99 3.59
C PRO A 182 8.16 21.51 3.45
N GLY A 183 6.96 22.09 3.43
CA GLY A 183 6.73 23.52 3.23
C GLY A 183 6.47 23.94 1.77
N SER A 184 6.61 23.04 0.81
CA SER A 184 6.22 23.32 -0.57
C SER A 184 4.75 23.66 -0.67
N LYS A 185 4.43 24.81 -1.25
CA LYS A 185 3.07 25.20 -1.58
C LYS A 185 2.73 24.68 -2.97
N LEU A 186 1.61 23.98 -3.08
CA LEU A 186 1.21 23.29 -4.30
C LEU A 186 -0.24 23.65 -4.67
N HIS A 187 -0.50 23.66 -5.96
CA HIS A 187 -1.86 23.68 -6.48
C HIS A 187 -2.47 22.27 -6.39
N ALA A 188 -3.74 22.20 -6.00
CA ALA A 188 -4.47 20.94 -5.90
C ALA A 188 -5.93 21.10 -6.30
N LYS A 189 -6.59 19.98 -6.50
CA LYS A 189 -8.03 19.91 -6.78
C LYS A 189 -8.71 19.09 -5.70
N LEU A 190 -9.81 19.62 -5.19
CA LEU A 190 -10.65 19.01 -4.16
C LEU A 190 -11.94 18.50 -4.80
N GLY A 191 -12.30 17.25 -4.50
CA GLY A 191 -13.60 16.66 -4.84
C GLY A 191 -14.69 17.03 -3.82
N ASP A 192 -15.79 16.29 -3.86
CA ASP A 192 -16.91 16.47 -2.93
C ASP A 192 -16.57 15.98 -1.51
N ASP A 193 -15.68 14.99 -1.39
CA ASP A 193 -15.15 14.50 -0.11
C ASP A 193 -13.88 15.28 0.25
N PRO A 194 -13.75 15.82 1.49
CA PRO A 194 -12.55 16.51 1.95
C PRO A 194 -11.25 15.72 1.81
N ASN A 195 -11.33 14.37 1.80
CA ASN A 195 -10.16 13.51 1.58
C ASN A 195 -9.89 13.22 0.09
N SER A 196 -10.80 13.63 -0.81
CA SER A 196 -10.62 13.49 -2.26
C SER A 196 -9.82 14.67 -2.82
N VAL A 197 -8.49 14.63 -2.66
CA VAL A 197 -7.58 15.67 -3.13
C VAL A 197 -6.55 15.08 -4.07
N VAL A 198 -6.29 15.78 -5.19
CA VAL A 198 -5.21 15.47 -6.11
C VAL A 198 -4.34 16.71 -6.32
N VAL A 199 -3.02 16.53 -6.29
CA VAL A 199 -2.07 17.62 -6.58
C VAL A 199 -1.98 17.84 -8.09
N ASP A 200 -2.08 19.09 -8.51
CA ASP A 200 -1.91 19.51 -9.91
C ASP A 200 -0.43 19.86 -10.17
N TRP A 201 0.35 18.83 -10.49
CA TRP A 201 1.77 18.98 -10.74
C TRP A 201 2.07 19.83 -12.00
N ALA A 202 1.13 19.91 -12.93
CA ALA A 202 1.30 20.71 -14.15
C ALA A 202 1.23 22.21 -13.86
N ALA A 203 0.53 22.62 -12.81
CA ALA A 203 0.45 24.00 -12.37
C ALA A 203 1.74 24.48 -11.66
N GLY A 204 2.64 23.58 -11.29
CA GLY A 204 3.86 23.90 -10.57
C GLY A 204 3.67 24.35 -9.12
N ALA A 205 4.64 25.09 -8.58
CA ALA A 205 4.55 25.62 -7.22
C ALA A 205 3.48 26.74 -7.12
N ALA A 206 2.74 26.73 -6.02
CA ALA A 206 1.83 27.82 -5.70
C ALA A 206 2.58 28.99 -5.04
N THR A 207 2.20 30.19 -5.36
CA THR A 207 2.75 31.43 -4.75
C THR A 207 1.99 31.81 -3.49
#